data_29fc4200d4961601156879b3d7541480
#
_entry.id   29fc4200d4961601156879b3d7541480
#
_cell.length_a   1.000
_cell.length_b   1.000
_cell.length_c   1.000
_cell.angle_alpha   90.00
_cell.angle_beta   90.00
_cell.angle_gamma   90.00
#
_symmetry.space_group_name_H-M   'P 1'
#
loop_
_entity.id
_entity.type
_entity.pdbx_description
1 polymer ?
#
loop_
_entity_poly.entity_id
_entity_poly.type
_entity_poly.pdbx_seq_one_letter_code
_entity_poly.pdbx_strand_id
1 'polypeptide(L)'
;MIGKIKKGKSFGGCIRYVMGKDNAEIIDSDGVLLGNIREITDSFNYQRELNPKIKQPVGHIALSFKPEDKALLTDEFMAKIAREYMELMGIRNTQFILVRHHNTDNPHCHLVYNRIGYDLSLIHISEPTRHLR
;
A
#
# COMPACT_ATOMS: atom_id res chain seq x y z
N MET A 1 -8.39 12.46 6.77
CA MET A 1 -7.74 11.19 6.42
C MET A 1 -6.95 10.66 7.60
N ILE A 2 -7.08 9.39 7.86
CA ILE A 2 -6.35 8.72 8.93
C ILE A 2 -5.58 7.55 8.33
N GLY A 3 -4.29 7.45 8.66
CA GLY A 3 -3.45 6.36 8.18
C GLY A 3 -3.03 5.46 9.34
N LYS A 4 -3.19 4.16 9.16
CA LYS A 4 -2.70 3.15 10.11
C LYS A 4 -1.61 2.33 9.45
N ILE A 5 -0.43 2.30 10.08
CA ILE A 5 0.77 1.71 9.51
C ILE A 5 1.09 0.40 10.22
N LYS A 6 1.31 -0.64 9.45
CA LYS A 6 1.72 -1.95 9.96
C LYS A 6 2.88 -2.49 9.15
N LYS A 7 3.70 -3.32 9.77
CA LYS A 7 4.77 -4.05 9.12
C LYS A 7 4.48 -5.53 9.20
N GLY A 8 4.93 -6.28 8.21
CA GLY A 8 4.67 -7.72 8.19
C GLY A 8 5.80 -8.51 7.56
N LYS A 9 5.70 -9.82 7.71
CA LYS A 9 6.69 -10.76 7.21
C LYS A 9 6.31 -11.39 5.88
N SER A 10 5.02 -11.51 5.60
CA SER A 10 4.51 -12.26 4.45
C SER A 10 3.71 -11.38 3.51
N PHE A 11 4.21 -11.21 2.30
CA PHE A 11 3.44 -10.53 1.25
C PHE A 11 2.19 -11.32 0.90
N GLY A 12 2.30 -12.65 0.82
CA GLY A 12 1.14 -13.48 0.51
C GLY A 12 0.00 -13.28 1.48
N GLY A 13 0.30 -13.26 2.77
CA GLY A 13 -0.71 -13.04 3.80
C GLY A 13 -1.37 -11.67 3.69
N CYS A 14 -0.56 -10.63 3.48
CA CYS A 14 -1.08 -9.27 3.36
C CYS A 14 -1.95 -9.10 2.12
N ILE A 15 -1.46 -9.60 0.97
CA ILE A 15 -2.17 -9.45 -0.29
C ILE A 15 -3.49 -10.23 -0.27
N ARG A 16 -3.48 -11.44 0.29
CA ARG A 16 -4.73 -12.20 0.45
C ARG A 16 -5.72 -11.45 1.33
N TYR A 17 -5.23 -10.79 2.37
CA TYR A 17 -6.09 -10.01 3.25
C TYR A 17 -6.74 -8.82 2.49
N VAL A 18 -5.94 -8.03 1.77
CA VAL A 18 -6.47 -6.82 1.12
C VAL A 18 -7.26 -7.15 -0.15
N MET A 19 -6.91 -8.20 -0.87
CA MET A 19 -7.58 -8.58 -2.10
C MET A 19 -8.70 -9.59 -1.90
N GLY A 20 -8.79 -10.19 -0.72
CA GLY A 20 -9.78 -11.22 -0.44
C GLY A 20 -11.17 -10.69 -0.13
N LYS A 21 -11.34 -9.39 -0.08
CA LYS A 21 -12.65 -8.80 0.14
C LYS A 21 -13.39 -8.68 -1.19
N ASP A 22 -14.69 -8.93 -1.16
CA ASP A 22 -15.53 -8.63 -2.31
C ASP A 22 -15.40 -7.13 -2.59
N ASN A 23 -15.41 -6.75 -3.85
CA ASN A 23 -15.29 -5.35 -4.25
C ASN A 23 -13.93 -4.73 -3.97
N ALA A 24 -12.88 -5.53 -3.78
CA ALA A 24 -11.51 -5.04 -3.72
C ALA A 24 -11.02 -4.79 -5.15
N GLU A 25 -10.42 -3.63 -5.37
CA GLU A 25 -9.93 -3.26 -6.70
C GLU A 25 -8.59 -2.55 -6.58
N ILE A 26 -7.62 -2.96 -7.40
CA ILE A 26 -6.34 -2.28 -7.48
C ILE A 26 -6.54 -1.03 -8.33
N ILE A 27 -6.31 0.14 -7.74
CA ILE A 27 -6.50 1.41 -8.44
C ILE A 27 -5.17 2.08 -8.79
N ASP A 28 -4.06 1.60 -8.28
CA ASP A 28 -2.74 2.11 -8.62
C ASP A 28 -1.69 1.08 -8.25
N SER A 29 -0.53 1.16 -8.89
CA SER A 29 0.56 0.23 -8.60
C SER A 29 1.86 0.72 -9.24
N ASP A 30 2.96 0.14 -8.82
CA ASP A 30 4.25 0.33 -9.47
C ASP A 30 5.12 -0.90 -9.23
N GLY A 31 5.81 -1.34 -10.27
CA GLY A 31 6.79 -2.41 -10.16
C GLY A 31 6.25 -3.79 -9.84
N VAL A 32 4.96 -4.02 -10.06
CA VAL A 32 4.30 -5.28 -9.72
C VAL A 32 3.56 -5.80 -10.94
N LEU A 33 3.70 -7.09 -11.22
CA LEU A 33 2.93 -7.73 -12.28
C LEU A 33 1.49 -7.91 -11.78
N LEU A 34 0.58 -7.14 -12.35
CA LEU A 34 -0.83 -7.21 -11.98
C LEU A 34 -1.49 -8.41 -12.64
N GLY A 35 -1.90 -9.36 -11.83
CA GLY A 35 -2.56 -10.56 -12.27
C GLY A 35 -3.31 -11.14 -11.11
N ASN A 36 -3.24 -12.46 -10.93
CA ASN A 36 -3.86 -13.07 -9.76
C ASN A 36 -3.03 -12.80 -8.50
N ILE A 37 -3.55 -13.19 -7.35
CA ILE A 37 -2.90 -12.95 -6.07
C ILE A 37 -1.49 -13.54 -6.04
N ARG A 38 -1.31 -14.71 -6.62
CA ARG A 38 -0.01 -15.36 -6.63
C ARG A 38 1.02 -14.56 -7.45
N GLU A 39 0.61 -14.06 -8.60
CA GLU A 39 1.50 -13.28 -9.46
C GLU A 39 1.92 -11.97 -8.79
N ILE A 40 0.99 -11.31 -8.13
CA ILE A 40 1.29 -10.09 -7.36
C ILE A 40 2.26 -10.42 -6.24
N THR A 41 1.97 -11.48 -5.49
CA THR A 41 2.81 -11.92 -4.38
C THR A 41 4.22 -12.25 -4.84
N ASP A 42 4.35 -12.97 -5.94
CA ASP A 42 5.65 -13.36 -6.49
C ASP A 42 6.46 -12.13 -6.91
N SER A 43 5.82 -11.11 -7.46
CA SER A 43 6.49 -9.87 -7.82
C SER A 43 7.14 -9.21 -6.59
N PHE A 44 6.42 -9.14 -5.49
CA PHE A 44 6.96 -8.57 -4.25
C PHE A 44 8.07 -9.45 -3.68
N ASN A 45 7.87 -10.76 -3.68
CA ASN A 45 8.84 -11.69 -3.11
C ASN A 45 10.14 -11.73 -3.89
N TYR A 46 10.08 -11.55 -5.21
CA TYR A 46 11.27 -11.51 -6.03
C TYR A 46 12.23 -10.41 -5.54
N GLN A 47 11.70 -9.20 -5.32
CA GLN A 47 12.51 -8.09 -4.86
C GLN A 47 12.97 -8.28 -3.41
N ARG A 48 12.09 -8.78 -2.57
CA ARG A 48 12.39 -9.03 -1.17
C ARG A 48 13.58 -9.98 -0.99
N GLU A 49 13.66 -11.00 -1.84
CA GLU A 49 14.70 -12.01 -1.78
C GLU A 49 16.09 -11.45 -2.08
N LEU A 50 16.15 -10.29 -2.71
CA LEU A 50 17.41 -9.63 -3.02
C LEU A 50 18.03 -8.97 -1.79
N ASN A 51 17.29 -8.86 -0.69
CA ASN A 51 17.82 -8.39 0.59
C ASN A 51 17.21 -9.21 1.74
N PRO A 52 17.65 -10.46 1.90
CA PRO A 52 17.03 -11.38 2.87
C PRO A 52 17.27 -11.03 4.33
N LYS A 53 18.12 -10.05 4.61
CA LYS A 53 18.39 -9.61 5.98
C LYS A 53 17.17 -8.93 6.60
N ILE A 54 16.27 -8.39 5.77
CA ILE A 54 15.10 -7.68 6.27
C ILE A 54 14.02 -8.70 6.59
N LYS A 55 13.64 -8.75 7.86
CA LYS A 55 12.70 -9.76 8.35
C LYS A 55 11.24 -9.37 8.19
N GLN A 56 10.97 -8.07 8.13
CA GLN A 56 9.62 -7.55 7.95
C GLN A 56 9.59 -6.66 6.70
N PRO A 57 9.61 -7.25 5.50
CA PRO A 57 9.67 -6.46 4.27
C PRO A 57 8.33 -5.85 3.86
N VAL A 58 7.24 -6.29 4.45
CA VAL A 58 5.90 -5.84 4.06
C VAL A 58 5.56 -4.55 4.80
N GLY A 59 5.20 -3.52 4.04
CA GLY A 59 4.58 -2.33 4.59
C GLY A 59 3.10 -2.33 4.20
N HIS A 60 2.23 -2.06 5.16
CA HIS A 60 0.79 -2.02 4.94
C HIS A 60 0.22 -0.79 5.62
N ILE A 61 -0.39 0.08 4.86
CA ILE A 61 -1.00 1.30 5.37
C ILE A 61 -2.46 1.34 4.96
N ALA A 62 -3.35 1.44 5.94
CA ALA A 62 -4.76 1.63 5.67
C ALA A 62 -5.08 3.12 5.75
N LEU A 63 -5.60 3.69 4.66
CA LEU A 63 -5.99 5.09 4.59
C LEU A 63 -7.51 5.17 4.62
N SER A 64 -8.05 5.86 5.62
CA SER A 64 -9.49 6.04 5.80
C SER A 64 -9.88 7.50 5.62
N PHE A 65 -11.02 7.72 5.00
CA PHE A 65 -11.53 9.07 4.69
C PHE A 65 -12.91 9.24 5.32
N LYS A 66 -13.37 10.49 5.40
CA LYS A 66 -14.69 10.78 5.95
C LYS A 66 -15.78 10.36 4.99
N PRO A 67 -16.92 9.84 5.49
CA PRO A 67 -18.03 9.46 4.62
C PRO A 67 -18.53 10.61 3.74
N GLU A 68 -18.48 11.84 4.23
CA GLU A 68 -18.92 13.02 3.49
C GLU A 68 -18.10 13.25 2.22
N ASP A 69 -16.87 12.78 2.19
CA ASP A 69 -15.97 12.98 1.06
C ASP A 69 -16.16 11.93 -0.02
N LYS A 70 -17.01 10.94 0.20
CA LYS A 70 -17.16 9.79 -0.70
C LYS A 70 -17.44 10.20 -2.15
N ALA A 71 -18.29 11.18 -2.34
CA ALA A 71 -18.66 11.64 -3.68
C ALA A 71 -17.48 12.29 -4.42
N LEU A 72 -16.50 12.82 -3.70
CA LEU A 72 -15.34 13.47 -4.28
C LEU A 72 -14.21 12.48 -4.57
N LEU A 73 -14.25 11.30 -3.98
CA LEU A 73 -13.15 10.34 -4.04
C LEU A 73 -13.33 9.38 -5.21
N THR A 74 -13.02 9.88 -6.41
CA THR A 74 -12.88 9.01 -7.57
C THR A 74 -11.63 8.16 -7.37
N ASP A 75 -11.49 7.09 -8.15
CA ASP A 75 -10.30 6.24 -8.08
C ASP A 75 -9.03 7.05 -8.34
N GLU A 76 -9.07 7.94 -9.35
CA GLU A 76 -7.92 8.78 -9.69
C GLU A 76 -7.56 9.74 -8.56
N PHE A 77 -8.56 10.34 -7.94
CA PHE A 77 -8.32 11.28 -6.85
C PHE A 77 -7.78 10.59 -5.61
N MET A 78 -8.34 9.42 -5.28
CA MET A 78 -7.87 8.62 -4.15
C MET A 78 -6.42 8.18 -4.39
N ALA A 79 -6.10 7.75 -5.61
CA ALA A 79 -4.73 7.36 -5.95
C ALA A 79 -3.76 8.54 -5.84
N LYS A 80 -4.20 9.72 -6.27
CA LYS A 80 -3.37 10.92 -6.16
C LYS A 80 -3.06 11.25 -4.69
N ILE A 81 -4.07 11.18 -3.84
CA ILE A 81 -3.88 11.44 -2.41
C ILE A 81 -2.92 10.42 -1.81
N ALA A 82 -3.08 9.15 -2.18
CA ALA A 82 -2.21 8.10 -1.68
C ALA A 82 -0.75 8.31 -2.11
N ARG A 83 -0.52 8.73 -3.36
CA ARG A 83 0.83 9.01 -3.83
C ARG A 83 1.45 10.20 -3.10
N GLU A 84 0.68 11.24 -2.83
CA GLU A 84 1.16 12.37 -2.04
C GLU A 84 1.51 11.94 -0.62
N TYR A 85 0.68 11.07 -0.03
CA TYR A 85 0.94 10.51 1.29
C TYR A 85 2.26 9.72 1.29
N MET A 86 2.47 8.90 0.28
CA MET A 86 3.71 8.13 0.15
C MET A 86 4.93 9.06 0.11
N GLU A 87 4.86 10.13 -0.69
CA GLU A 87 5.95 11.10 -0.78
C GLU A 87 6.26 11.72 0.58
N LEU A 88 5.24 12.14 1.29
CA LEU A 88 5.40 12.75 2.61
C LEU A 88 5.99 11.78 3.63
N MET A 89 5.67 10.51 3.49
CA MET A 89 6.14 9.48 4.41
C MET A 89 7.54 8.98 4.08
N GLY A 90 8.07 9.34 2.92
CA GLY A 90 9.36 8.83 2.48
C GLY A 90 9.28 7.46 1.82
N ILE A 91 8.09 7.03 1.40
CA ILE A 91 7.92 5.77 0.67
C ILE A 91 8.11 6.08 -0.81
N ARG A 92 9.31 5.86 -1.30
CA ARG A 92 9.70 6.20 -2.67
C ARG A 92 10.53 5.08 -3.27
N ASN A 93 10.49 5.01 -4.59
CA ASN A 93 11.39 4.13 -5.33
C ASN A 93 11.25 2.69 -4.90
N THR A 94 10.01 2.21 -4.82
CA THR A 94 9.72 0.85 -4.41
C THR A 94 8.43 0.34 -5.05
N GLN A 95 8.24 -0.97 -4.98
CA GLN A 95 7.03 -1.62 -5.45
C GLN A 95 5.86 -1.29 -4.53
N PHE A 96 4.69 -1.08 -5.11
CA PHE A 96 3.47 -0.98 -4.30
C PHE A 96 2.23 -1.35 -5.11
N ILE A 97 1.17 -1.69 -4.39
CA ILE A 97 -0.20 -1.73 -4.92
C ILE A 97 -1.08 -0.90 -4.01
N LEU A 98 -2.06 -0.25 -4.59
CA LEU A 98 -3.09 0.48 -3.86
C LEU A 98 -4.42 -0.18 -4.14
N VAL A 99 -5.06 -0.71 -3.11
CA VAL A 99 -6.30 -1.46 -3.23
C VAL A 99 -7.43 -0.68 -2.57
N ARG A 100 -8.46 -0.37 -3.34
CA ARG A 100 -9.65 0.27 -2.82
C ARG A 100 -10.70 -0.77 -2.51
N HIS A 101 -11.33 -0.66 -1.34
CA HIS A 101 -12.48 -1.48 -1.00
C HIS A 101 -13.75 -0.67 -1.23
N HIS A 102 -14.57 -1.14 -2.16
CA HIS A 102 -15.84 -0.50 -2.48
C HIS A 102 -16.94 -1.01 -1.54
N ASN A 103 -18.09 -0.37 -1.58
CA ASN A 103 -19.27 -0.76 -0.78
C ASN A 103 -19.07 -0.67 0.72
N THR A 104 -18.33 0.33 1.14
CA THR A 104 -18.15 0.64 2.56
C THR A 104 -18.70 2.02 2.85
N ASP A 105 -19.19 2.23 4.07
CA ASP A 105 -19.70 3.54 4.49
C ASP A 105 -18.58 4.57 4.52
N ASN A 106 -17.42 4.17 5.04
CA ASN A 106 -16.25 5.02 5.10
C ASN A 106 -15.32 4.66 3.95
N PRO A 107 -15.07 5.59 3.02
CA PRO A 107 -14.12 5.31 1.95
C PRO A 107 -12.76 4.99 2.53
N HIS A 108 -12.14 3.92 2.03
CA HIS A 108 -10.79 3.57 2.46
C HIS A 108 -10.06 2.79 1.39
N CYS A 109 -8.74 2.80 1.49
CA CYS A 109 -7.88 2.01 0.62
C CYS A 109 -6.73 1.45 1.44
N HIS A 110 -6.11 0.43 0.89
CA HIS A 110 -4.95 -0.22 1.50
C HIS A 110 -3.76 -0.07 0.59
N LEU A 111 -2.68 0.45 1.13
CA LEU A 111 -1.40 0.55 0.43
C LEU A 111 -0.52 -0.58 0.93
N VAL A 112 -0.11 -1.47 0.02
CA VAL A 112 0.86 -2.52 0.32
C VAL A 112 2.12 -2.18 -0.46
N TYR A 113 3.23 -2.03 0.23
CA TYR A 113 4.48 -1.67 -0.43
C TYR A 113 5.63 -2.52 0.08
N ASN A 114 6.69 -2.58 -0.71
CA ASN A 114 7.89 -3.30 -0.34
C ASN A 114 8.79 -2.34 0.44
N ARG A 115 9.15 -2.71 1.66
CA ARG A 115 10.06 -1.90 2.46
C ARG A 115 11.50 -1.98 1.94
N ILE A 116 11.76 -2.91 1.04
CA ILE A 116 13.02 -2.99 0.31
C ILE A 116 12.81 -2.25 -1.01
N GLY A 117 13.48 -1.11 -1.18
CA GLY A 117 13.35 -0.29 -2.37
C GLY A 117 14.04 -0.89 -3.58
N TYR A 118 13.90 -0.23 -4.73
CA TYR A 118 14.53 -0.71 -5.96
C TYR A 118 16.06 -0.72 -5.85
N ASP A 119 16.62 0.10 -4.99
CA ASP A 119 18.06 0.12 -4.70
C ASP A 119 18.46 -0.88 -3.62
N LEU A 120 17.53 -1.73 -3.20
CA LEU A 120 17.69 -2.77 -2.20
C LEU A 120 17.92 -2.25 -0.78
N SER A 121 17.81 -0.96 -0.54
CA SER A 121 17.91 -0.41 0.80
C SER A 121 16.56 -0.50 1.51
N LEU A 122 16.60 -0.46 2.83
CA LEU A 122 15.39 -0.45 3.65
C LEU A 122 14.78 0.94 3.66
N ILE A 123 13.49 1.02 3.38
CA ILE A 123 12.76 2.27 3.43
C ILE A 123 12.44 2.60 4.89
N HIS A 124 12.89 3.77 5.32
CA HIS A 124 12.58 4.30 6.63
C HIS A 124 11.45 5.31 6.51
N ILE A 125 10.35 5.03 7.19
CA ILE A 125 9.20 5.90 7.15
C ILE A 125 9.43 7.06 8.11
N SER A 126 9.21 8.28 7.63
CA SER A 126 9.22 9.44 8.50
C SER A 126 8.09 9.34 9.51
N GLU A 127 8.21 9.99 10.63
CA GLU A 127 7.19 10.04 11.68
C GLU A 127 6.29 11.26 11.45
N PRO A 128 5.45 11.25 10.44
CA PRO A 128 4.79 12.48 9.99
C PRO A 128 3.45 12.74 10.64
N THR A 129 2.84 11.73 11.25
CA THR A 129 1.44 11.81 11.63
C THR A 129 1.15 12.97 12.57
N ARG A 130 2.06 13.23 13.48
CA ARG A 130 1.85 14.35 14.42
C ARG A 130 2.14 15.71 13.80
N HIS A 131 2.70 15.74 12.61
CA HIS A 131 3.04 16.98 11.91
C HIS A 131 2.11 17.27 10.75
N LEU A 132 1.27 16.31 10.38
CA LEU A 132 0.31 16.47 9.30
C LEU A 132 -1.00 16.96 9.87
N ARG A 133 -1.30 18.22 9.67
CA ARG A 133 -2.53 18.83 10.16
C ARG A 133 -3.32 19.37 9.01
#